data_91d4fd6a776b24852ac51b04c5c97f45
#
_entry.id   91d4fd6a776b24852ac51b04c5c97f45
#
_cell.length_a   1.000
_cell.length_b   1.000
_cell.length_c   1.000
_cell.angle_alpha   90.00
_cell.angle_beta   90.00
_cell.angle_gamma   90.00
#
_symmetry.space_group_name_H-M   'P 1'
#
loop_
_entity.id
_entity.type
_entity.pdbx_description
1 polymer ?
#
loop_
_entity_poly.entity_id
_entity_poly.type
_entity_poly.pdbx_seq_one_letter_code
_entity_poly.pdbx_strand_id
1 'polypeptide(L)'
;VAPTQDAHSPYERQRALQLPAGFNPRTAALARQWRSEAGSDDAAIVARSLDWIRARFAYTLETPLPGRDGVDEFLFDQQAGFCEHFSSAFVVLMRNAGIPARVVTGFAGGVRNPYGDYWVVRRMDAHAWAEVWLPQRGWVRVDPTAAVAPERIYDTLEDRLQQGGAATLQSRWLQLGQASDWLRRGWNDLVLSFDANRQQQMLRPLGIDTLEPSQLIAVFTVFALATLGWMAWLLSRGERERDPLLRAWHRLGRRYARLGLARDSAEPAGRWAQRVHQQRPDPALLSLSSRFVLARYAGADVDLTSLLRDLRRHRPSSGASP
;
A
#
# COMPACT_ATOMS: atom_id res chain seq x y z
N VAL A 1 -10.83 -5.77 -33.36
CA VAL A 1 -9.94 -6.69 -34.07
C VAL A 1 -10.84 -7.64 -34.83
N ALA A 2 -10.82 -7.57 -36.17
CA ALA A 2 -11.59 -8.48 -36.99
C ALA A 2 -11.12 -9.93 -36.75
N PRO A 3 -12.00 -10.92 -36.70
CA PRO A 3 -11.57 -12.30 -36.56
C PRO A 3 -10.76 -12.65 -37.80
N THR A 4 -9.52 -13.00 -37.62
CA THR A 4 -8.72 -13.61 -38.67
C THR A 4 -9.37 -14.95 -39.00
N GLN A 5 -9.83 -15.10 -40.21
CA GLN A 5 -10.33 -16.37 -40.77
C GLN A 5 -9.16 -17.35 -41.02
N ASP A 6 -8.24 -17.44 -40.11
CA ASP A 6 -7.14 -18.36 -40.22
C ASP A 6 -7.65 -19.75 -39.88
N ALA A 7 -7.73 -20.56 -40.93
CA ALA A 7 -7.96 -21.98 -40.79
C ALA A 7 -6.98 -22.55 -39.77
N HIS A 8 -7.48 -23.16 -38.70
CA HIS A 8 -6.67 -23.94 -37.80
C HIS A 8 -5.68 -24.80 -38.55
N SER A 9 -4.42 -24.69 -38.21
CA SER A 9 -3.51 -25.77 -38.62
C SER A 9 -3.98 -27.08 -37.94
N PRO A 10 -3.85 -28.23 -38.60
CA PRO A 10 -4.21 -29.53 -38.00
C PRO A 10 -3.55 -29.74 -36.64
N TYR A 11 -2.36 -29.21 -36.46
CA TYR A 11 -1.61 -29.22 -35.18
C TYR A 11 -2.31 -28.41 -34.09
N GLU A 12 -2.74 -27.19 -34.36
CA GLU A 12 -3.43 -26.35 -33.39
C GLU A 12 -4.76 -26.94 -32.95
N ARG A 13 -5.50 -27.51 -33.91
CA ARG A 13 -6.74 -28.24 -33.62
C ARG A 13 -6.49 -29.43 -32.70
N GLN A 14 -5.49 -30.27 -33.04
CA GLN A 14 -5.13 -31.43 -32.22
C GLN A 14 -4.76 -30.99 -30.79
N ARG A 15 -3.96 -29.96 -30.64
CA ARG A 15 -3.58 -29.41 -29.35
C ARG A 15 -4.76 -28.87 -28.56
N ALA A 16 -5.70 -28.19 -29.21
CA ALA A 16 -6.90 -27.64 -28.60
C ALA A 16 -7.96 -28.69 -28.23
N LEU A 17 -7.78 -29.92 -28.65
CA LEU A 17 -8.62 -31.08 -28.29
C LEU A 17 -7.95 -32.03 -27.29
N GLN A 18 -6.67 -31.83 -27.01
CA GLN A 18 -5.88 -32.76 -26.19
C GLN A 18 -6.37 -32.78 -24.74
N LEU A 19 -6.62 -33.98 -24.22
CA LEU A 19 -6.94 -34.25 -22.83
C LEU A 19 -6.12 -35.45 -22.34
N PRO A 20 -5.74 -35.46 -21.05
CA PRO A 20 -5.13 -36.64 -20.44
C PRO A 20 -6.14 -37.78 -20.37
N ALA A 21 -5.71 -38.98 -20.74
CA ALA A 21 -6.58 -40.17 -20.71
C ALA A 21 -6.91 -40.59 -19.27
N GLY A 22 -8.14 -41.06 -19.06
CA GLY A 22 -8.58 -41.67 -17.80
C GLY A 22 -8.85 -40.68 -16.65
N PHE A 23 -9.00 -39.40 -16.97
CA PHE A 23 -9.42 -38.35 -16.05
C PHE A 23 -10.83 -37.86 -16.34
N ASN A 24 -11.53 -37.42 -15.30
CA ASN A 24 -12.86 -36.78 -15.35
C ASN A 24 -13.91 -37.62 -16.17
N PRO A 25 -14.17 -38.87 -15.79
CA PRO A 25 -15.04 -39.78 -16.53
C PRO A 25 -16.51 -39.31 -16.60
N ARG A 26 -16.99 -38.61 -15.55
CA ARG A 26 -18.37 -38.07 -15.50
C ARG A 26 -18.52 -36.91 -16.50
N THR A 27 -17.53 -36.03 -16.59
CA THR A 27 -17.50 -34.95 -17.59
C THR A 27 -17.46 -35.50 -19.00
N ALA A 28 -16.66 -36.54 -19.23
CA ALA A 28 -16.59 -37.21 -20.55
C ALA A 28 -17.91 -37.86 -20.92
N ALA A 29 -18.62 -38.48 -19.99
CA ALA A 29 -19.95 -39.07 -20.23
C ALA A 29 -20.99 -37.97 -20.56
N LEU A 30 -21.02 -36.88 -19.80
CA LEU A 30 -21.90 -35.74 -20.03
C LEU A 30 -21.66 -35.10 -21.41
N ALA A 31 -20.40 -34.91 -21.77
CA ALA A 31 -20.03 -34.34 -23.06
C ALA A 31 -20.48 -35.23 -24.24
N ARG A 32 -20.33 -36.55 -24.12
CA ARG A 32 -20.82 -37.51 -25.13
C ARG A 32 -22.34 -37.47 -25.25
N GLN A 33 -23.06 -37.42 -24.14
CA GLN A 33 -24.50 -37.27 -24.13
C GLN A 33 -24.93 -36.00 -24.87
N TRP A 34 -24.37 -34.85 -24.52
CA TRP A 34 -24.73 -33.58 -25.16
C TRP A 34 -24.37 -33.57 -26.65
N ARG A 35 -23.25 -34.21 -27.03
CA ARG A 35 -22.87 -34.35 -28.42
C ARG A 35 -23.88 -35.23 -29.21
N SER A 36 -24.37 -36.32 -28.60
CA SER A 36 -25.38 -37.18 -29.26
C SER A 36 -26.71 -36.45 -29.45
N GLU A 37 -27.08 -35.56 -28.54
CA GLU A 37 -28.33 -34.80 -28.61
C GLU A 37 -28.24 -33.61 -29.57
N ALA A 38 -27.10 -32.90 -29.59
CA ALA A 38 -26.90 -31.72 -30.43
C ALA A 38 -26.37 -32.02 -31.84
N GLY A 39 -25.96 -33.24 -32.11
CA GLY A 39 -25.38 -33.63 -33.40
C GLY A 39 -24.11 -32.84 -33.73
N SER A 40 -24.13 -32.09 -34.81
CA SER A 40 -22.98 -31.25 -35.23
C SER A 40 -23.05 -29.79 -34.75
N ASP A 41 -24.07 -29.42 -33.98
CA ASP A 41 -24.23 -28.03 -33.50
C ASP A 41 -23.35 -27.74 -32.28
N ASP A 42 -22.14 -27.28 -32.54
CA ASP A 42 -21.18 -26.88 -31.50
C ASP A 42 -21.69 -25.69 -30.66
N ALA A 43 -22.41 -24.75 -31.30
CA ALA A 43 -22.91 -23.57 -30.61
C ALA A 43 -24.01 -23.91 -29.59
N ALA A 44 -24.87 -24.92 -29.93
CA ALA A 44 -25.87 -25.41 -28.99
C ALA A 44 -25.24 -26.03 -27.74
N ILE A 45 -24.12 -26.76 -27.85
CA ILE A 45 -23.41 -27.34 -26.73
C ILE A 45 -22.81 -26.24 -25.85
N VAL A 46 -22.20 -25.21 -26.45
CA VAL A 46 -21.67 -24.04 -25.74
C VAL A 46 -22.79 -23.34 -24.96
N ALA A 47 -23.91 -23.03 -25.59
CA ALA A 47 -25.06 -22.36 -24.98
C ALA A 47 -25.61 -23.18 -23.80
N ARG A 48 -25.86 -24.47 -24.01
CA ARG A 48 -26.35 -25.41 -22.99
C ARG A 48 -25.40 -25.45 -21.75
N SER A 49 -24.10 -25.44 -21.99
CA SER A 49 -23.09 -25.44 -20.95
C SER A 49 -23.17 -24.18 -20.09
N LEU A 50 -23.31 -23.01 -20.72
CA LEU A 50 -23.45 -21.74 -20.02
C LEU A 50 -24.78 -21.67 -19.23
N ASP A 51 -25.88 -22.13 -19.79
CA ASP A 51 -27.17 -22.15 -19.10
C ASP A 51 -27.15 -23.10 -17.90
N TRP A 52 -26.52 -24.27 -18.04
CA TRP A 52 -26.34 -25.20 -16.93
C TRP A 52 -25.49 -24.61 -15.81
N ILE A 53 -24.39 -23.95 -16.17
CA ILE A 53 -23.51 -23.24 -15.20
C ILE A 53 -24.30 -22.13 -14.50
N ARG A 54 -25.02 -21.31 -15.24
CA ARG A 54 -25.83 -20.20 -14.69
C ARG A 54 -26.88 -20.70 -13.71
N ALA A 55 -27.48 -21.83 -13.96
CA ALA A 55 -28.59 -22.35 -13.17
C ALA A 55 -28.14 -23.04 -11.85
N ARG A 56 -26.91 -23.55 -11.78
CA ARG A 56 -26.52 -24.46 -10.70
C ARG A 56 -25.26 -24.05 -9.92
N PHE A 57 -24.47 -23.13 -10.45
CA PHE A 57 -23.17 -22.84 -9.85
C PHE A 57 -23.16 -21.52 -9.10
N ALA A 58 -22.27 -21.45 -8.10
CA ALA A 58 -22.02 -20.24 -7.33
C ALA A 58 -20.56 -19.78 -7.46
N TYR A 59 -20.34 -18.48 -7.36
CA TYR A 59 -18.99 -17.94 -7.31
C TYR A 59 -18.48 -17.87 -5.87
N THR A 60 -17.30 -18.46 -5.62
CA THR A 60 -16.59 -18.37 -4.34
C THR A 60 -15.08 -18.42 -4.57
N LEU A 61 -14.32 -17.75 -3.69
CA LEU A 61 -12.86 -17.88 -3.64
C LEU A 61 -12.40 -18.97 -2.66
N GLU A 62 -13.30 -19.46 -1.82
CA GLU A 62 -13.04 -20.52 -0.86
C GLU A 62 -13.43 -21.86 -1.50
N THR A 63 -12.43 -22.61 -1.96
CA THR A 63 -12.61 -23.90 -2.59
C THR A 63 -11.70 -24.93 -1.96
N PRO A 64 -12.14 -26.20 -1.80
CA PRO A 64 -11.26 -27.27 -1.38
C PRO A 64 -10.18 -27.51 -2.47
N LEU A 65 -9.08 -28.13 -2.06
CA LEU A 65 -8.07 -28.55 -3.03
C LEU A 65 -8.66 -29.65 -3.93
N PRO A 66 -8.47 -29.56 -5.26
CA PRO A 66 -8.99 -30.54 -6.19
C PRO A 66 -8.27 -31.89 -6.00
N GLY A 67 -9.02 -32.96 -6.10
CA GLY A 67 -8.49 -34.31 -6.17
C GLY A 67 -8.03 -34.69 -7.59
N ARG A 68 -7.99 -35.99 -7.85
CA ARG A 68 -7.55 -36.53 -9.15
C ARG A 68 -8.47 -36.11 -10.30
N ASP A 69 -9.76 -36.15 -10.08
CA ASP A 69 -10.78 -35.83 -11.07
C ASP A 69 -11.44 -34.48 -10.77
N GLY A 70 -10.59 -33.44 -10.59
CA GLY A 70 -10.99 -32.12 -10.07
C GLY A 70 -12.07 -31.43 -10.91
N VAL A 71 -12.18 -31.72 -12.21
CA VAL A 71 -13.28 -31.20 -13.05
C VAL A 71 -14.60 -31.90 -12.75
N ASP A 72 -14.59 -33.21 -12.54
CA ASP A 72 -15.78 -33.93 -12.11
C ASP A 72 -16.26 -33.46 -10.71
N GLU A 73 -15.32 -33.31 -9.78
CA GLU A 73 -15.60 -32.78 -8.44
C GLU A 73 -16.21 -31.38 -8.51
N PHE A 74 -15.66 -30.51 -9.34
CA PHE A 74 -16.19 -29.14 -9.51
C PHE A 74 -17.59 -29.16 -10.16
N LEU A 75 -17.77 -29.91 -11.27
CA LEU A 75 -19.01 -29.86 -12.05
C LEU A 75 -20.19 -30.54 -11.36
N PHE A 76 -19.95 -31.59 -10.57
CA PHE A 76 -21.03 -32.44 -10.07
C PHE A 76 -21.17 -32.44 -8.55
N ASP A 77 -20.09 -32.11 -7.80
CA ASP A 77 -20.10 -32.27 -6.35
C ASP A 77 -20.03 -30.90 -5.64
N GLN A 78 -19.12 -30.03 -6.06
CA GLN A 78 -18.90 -28.71 -5.43
C GLN A 78 -19.82 -27.63 -5.98
N GLN A 79 -19.94 -27.54 -7.28
CA GLN A 79 -20.72 -26.53 -8.03
C GLN A 79 -20.46 -25.08 -7.57
N ALA A 80 -19.28 -24.82 -7.00
CA ALA A 80 -18.86 -23.52 -6.53
C ALA A 80 -17.35 -23.34 -6.72
N GLY A 81 -16.92 -22.14 -7.17
CA GLY A 81 -15.52 -21.85 -7.44
C GLY A 81 -15.31 -20.47 -8.03
N PHE A 82 -14.12 -20.24 -8.59
CA PHE A 82 -13.73 -18.98 -9.22
C PHE A 82 -13.28 -19.18 -10.66
N CYS A 83 -12.85 -18.13 -11.35
CA CYS A 83 -12.64 -18.10 -12.79
C CYS A 83 -11.81 -19.27 -13.34
N GLU A 84 -10.78 -19.73 -12.61
CA GLU A 84 -9.94 -20.85 -13.03
C GLU A 84 -10.74 -22.17 -13.08
N HIS A 85 -11.60 -22.43 -12.10
CA HIS A 85 -12.47 -23.61 -12.04
C HIS A 85 -13.47 -23.58 -13.20
N PHE A 86 -14.15 -22.46 -13.37
CA PHE A 86 -15.15 -22.31 -14.44
C PHE A 86 -14.52 -22.48 -15.82
N SER A 87 -13.40 -21.79 -16.08
CA SER A 87 -12.77 -21.81 -17.40
C SER A 87 -12.14 -23.16 -17.73
N SER A 88 -11.48 -23.81 -16.77
CA SER A 88 -10.86 -25.10 -16.97
C SER A 88 -11.91 -26.22 -17.17
N ALA A 89 -12.95 -26.24 -16.33
CA ALA A 89 -14.03 -27.23 -16.44
C ALA A 89 -14.80 -27.09 -17.75
N PHE A 90 -15.09 -25.85 -18.15
CA PHE A 90 -15.72 -25.57 -19.44
C PHE A 90 -14.86 -26.04 -20.60
N VAL A 91 -13.55 -25.78 -20.61
CA VAL A 91 -12.64 -26.23 -21.67
C VAL A 91 -12.54 -27.74 -21.71
N VAL A 92 -12.47 -28.42 -20.55
CA VAL A 92 -12.46 -29.90 -20.52
C VAL A 92 -13.75 -30.48 -21.04
N LEU A 93 -14.90 -29.91 -20.72
CA LEU A 93 -16.21 -30.30 -21.23
C LEU A 93 -16.29 -30.16 -22.77
N MET A 94 -15.85 -28.98 -23.29
CA MET A 94 -15.83 -28.71 -24.73
C MET A 94 -14.91 -29.68 -25.48
N ARG A 95 -13.70 -29.92 -24.97
CA ARG A 95 -12.75 -30.87 -25.57
C ARG A 95 -13.29 -32.30 -25.61
N ASN A 96 -13.95 -32.76 -24.54
CA ASN A 96 -14.61 -34.06 -24.51
C ASN A 96 -15.79 -34.13 -25.50
N ALA A 97 -16.44 -33.01 -25.78
CA ALA A 97 -17.47 -32.94 -26.83
C ALA A 97 -16.89 -32.81 -28.24
N GLY A 98 -15.58 -32.83 -28.43
CA GLY A 98 -14.90 -32.68 -29.71
C GLY A 98 -14.83 -31.25 -30.26
N ILE A 99 -15.09 -30.27 -29.41
CA ILE A 99 -14.99 -28.84 -29.73
C ILE A 99 -13.60 -28.33 -29.30
N PRO A 100 -12.80 -27.80 -30.23
CA PRO A 100 -11.48 -27.24 -29.86
C PRO A 100 -11.65 -26.05 -28.91
N ALA A 101 -10.98 -26.11 -27.76
CA ALA A 101 -11.10 -25.10 -26.74
C ALA A 101 -9.77 -24.88 -26.02
N ARG A 102 -9.58 -23.66 -25.49
CA ARG A 102 -8.40 -23.30 -24.71
C ARG A 102 -8.76 -22.36 -23.54
N VAL A 103 -8.03 -22.46 -22.43
CA VAL A 103 -8.08 -21.49 -21.36
C VAL A 103 -7.19 -20.33 -21.76
N VAL A 104 -7.67 -19.13 -21.55
CA VAL A 104 -6.92 -17.88 -21.72
C VAL A 104 -6.86 -17.17 -20.39
N THR A 105 -5.68 -16.71 -20.03
CA THR A 105 -5.45 -15.94 -18.80
C THR A 105 -5.05 -14.51 -19.14
N GLY A 106 -5.47 -13.57 -18.31
CA GLY A 106 -5.20 -12.15 -18.47
C GLY A 106 -5.76 -11.35 -17.33
N PHE A 107 -6.29 -10.19 -17.63
CA PHE A 107 -6.89 -9.32 -16.63
C PHE A 107 -8.27 -8.85 -17.12
N ALA A 108 -9.21 -8.74 -16.18
CA ALA A 108 -10.53 -8.18 -16.41
C ALA A 108 -10.60 -6.80 -15.76
N GLY A 109 -10.57 -5.76 -16.59
CA GLY A 109 -10.65 -4.39 -16.13
C GLY A 109 -9.30 -3.77 -15.77
N GLY A 110 -9.39 -2.67 -15.04
CA GLY A 110 -8.32 -1.82 -14.56
C GLY A 110 -8.92 -0.45 -14.20
N VAL A 111 -8.25 0.28 -13.35
CA VAL A 111 -8.71 1.62 -12.92
C VAL A 111 -7.80 2.68 -13.53
N ARG A 112 -8.37 3.69 -14.19
CA ARG A 112 -7.59 4.82 -14.68
C ARG A 112 -7.14 5.67 -13.49
N ASN A 113 -5.86 5.96 -13.40
CA ASN A 113 -5.34 6.84 -12.37
C ASN A 113 -5.73 8.31 -12.71
N PRO A 114 -6.46 9.02 -11.82
CA PRO A 114 -6.90 10.39 -12.09
C PRO A 114 -5.77 11.42 -12.07
N TYR A 115 -4.62 11.09 -11.47
CA TYR A 115 -3.44 11.96 -11.37
C TYR A 115 -2.43 11.75 -12.51
N GLY A 116 -2.67 10.72 -13.38
CA GLY A 116 -1.81 10.42 -14.51
C GLY A 116 -2.59 9.77 -15.64
N ASP A 117 -2.04 9.77 -16.84
CA ASP A 117 -2.71 9.18 -18.01
C ASP A 117 -2.30 7.71 -18.21
N TYR A 118 -2.56 6.87 -17.21
CA TYR A 118 -2.29 5.43 -17.26
C TYR A 118 -3.35 4.62 -16.51
N TRP A 119 -3.44 3.34 -16.87
CA TRP A 119 -4.31 2.38 -16.21
C TRP A 119 -3.53 1.58 -15.17
N VAL A 120 -4.12 1.41 -13.99
CA VAL A 120 -3.61 0.53 -12.94
C VAL A 120 -4.36 -0.79 -13.04
N VAL A 121 -3.65 -1.87 -13.40
CA VAL A 121 -4.14 -3.23 -13.41
C VAL A 121 -3.57 -3.94 -12.19
N ARG A 122 -4.42 -4.46 -11.34
CA ARG A 122 -4.04 -5.07 -10.06
C ARG A 122 -4.03 -6.58 -10.17
N ARG A 123 -3.34 -7.26 -9.27
CA ARG A 123 -3.37 -8.74 -9.21
C ARG A 123 -4.77 -9.30 -8.99
N MET A 124 -5.64 -8.58 -8.28
CA MET A 124 -7.04 -8.95 -8.07
C MET A 124 -7.91 -8.85 -9.33
N ASP A 125 -7.42 -8.16 -10.36
CA ASP A 125 -8.06 -8.07 -11.67
C ASP A 125 -7.65 -9.24 -12.59
N ALA A 126 -6.77 -10.14 -12.11
CA ALA A 126 -6.40 -11.35 -12.83
C ALA A 126 -7.65 -12.21 -13.10
N HIS A 127 -7.79 -12.67 -14.32
CA HIS A 127 -8.96 -13.39 -14.77
C HIS A 127 -8.60 -14.48 -15.77
N ALA A 128 -9.39 -15.55 -15.75
CA ALA A 128 -9.31 -16.64 -16.72
C ALA A 128 -10.66 -16.80 -17.43
N TRP A 129 -10.62 -16.99 -18.74
CA TRP A 129 -11.79 -17.29 -19.57
C TRP A 129 -11.46 -18.39 -20.56
N ALA A 130 -12.45 -18.85 -21.29
CA ALA A 130 -12.29 -19.82 -22.34
C ALA A 130 -12.39 -19.20 -23.73
N GLU A 131 -11.73 -19.81 -24.69
CA GLU A 131 -12.01 -19.61 -26.10
C GLU A 131 -12.32 -20.95 -26.73
N VAL A 132 -13.36 -20.98 -27.57
CA VAL A 132 -13.79 -22.16 -28.34
C VAL A 132 -13.71 -21.84 -29.80
N TRP A 133 -13.34 -22.84 -30.59
CA TRP A 133 -13.40 -22.72 -32.03
C TRP A 133 -14.78 -23.17 -32.57
N LEU A 134 -15.48 -22.23 -33.18
CA LEU A 134 -16.74 -22.52 -33.84
C LEU A 134 -16.56 -22.41 -35.35
N PRO A 135 -17.11 -23.36 -36.14
CA PRO A 135 -17.09 -23.27 -37.58
C PRO A 135 -17.65 -21.92 -38.05
N GLN A 136 -17.03 -21.33 -39.08
CA GLN A 136 -17.41 -20.05 -39.68
C GLN A 136 -17.21 -18.80 -38.77
N ARG A 137 -16.96 -18.98 -37.48
CA ARG A 137 -16.76 -17.87 -36.52
C ARG A 137 -15.32 -17.76 -36.00
N GLY A 138 -14.53 -18.83 -36.19
CA GLY A 138 -13.18 -18.88 -35.63
C GLY A 138 -13.15 -19.00 -34.08
N TRP A 139 -12.13 -18.50 -33.45
CA TRP A 139 -12.02 -18.45 -31.99
C TRP A 139 -13.02 -17.46 -31.41
N VAL A 140 -13.91 -17.97 -30.60
CA VAL A 140 -14.93 -17.17 -29.90
C VAL A 140 -14.63 -17.17 -28.41
N ARG A 141 -14.51 -15.98 -27.82
CA ARG A 141 -14.39 -15.82 -26.38
C ARG A 141 -15.68 -16.24 -25.70
N VAL A 142 -15.54 -17.09 -24.70
CA VAL A 142 -16.62 -17.53 -23.83
C VAL A 142 -16.15 -17.37 -22.38
N ASP A 143 -16.91 -16.67 -21.58
CA ASP A 143 -16.58 -16.44 -20.18
C ASP A 143 -17.64 -17.11 -19.29
N PRO A 144 -17.39 -18.34 -18.82
CA PRO A 144 -18.36 -19.05 -17.99
C PRO A 144 -18.57 -18.39 -16.62
N THR A 145 -17.58 -17.63 -16.13
CA THR A 145 -17.71 -16.88 -14.87
C THR A 145 -18.72 -15.75 -14.99
N ALA A 146 -18.80 -15.10 -16.16
CA ALA A 146 -19.80 -14.07 -16.42
C ALA A 146 -21.24 -14.58 -16.36
N ALA A 147 -21.45 -15.88 -16.57
CA ALA A 147 -22.77 -16.48 -16.45
C ALA A 147 -23.27 -16.54 -14.99
N VAL A 148 -22.36 -16.57 -14.01
CA VAL A 148 -22.64 -16.73 -12.57
C VAL A 148 -22.42 -15.43 -11.80
N ALA A 149 -21.37 -14.70 -12.10
CA ALA A 149 -20.96 -13.50 -11.38
C ALA A 149 -20.49 -12.41 -12.36
N PRO A 150 -21.40 -11.83 -13.17
CA PRO A 150 -21.08 -10.81 -14.16
C PRO A 150 -20.40 -9.57 -13.53
N GLU A 151 -20.79 -9.21 -12.30
CA GLU A 151 -20.21 -8.11 -11.53
C GLU A 151 -18.70 -8.28 -11.26
N ARG A 152 -18.21 -9.51 -11.24
CA ARG A 152 -16.78 -9.79 -11.08
C ARG A 152 -15.94 -9.44 -12.30
N ILE A 153 -16.56 -9.32 -13.44
CA ILE A 153 -15.90 -9.15 -14.73
C ILE A 153 -16.12 -7.74 -15.27
N TYR A 154 -17.34 -7.21 -15.10
CA TYR A 154 -17.76 -5.96 -15.72
C TYR A 154 -17.67 -4.77 -14.75
N ASP A 155 -17.84 -5.00 -13.44
CA ASP A 155 -17.75 -3.94 -12.45
C ASP A 155 -16.28 -3.70 -12.04
N THR A 156 -15.85 -2.46 -12.12
CA THR A 156 -14.56 -2.05 -11.58
C THR A 156 -14.61 -2.08 -10.05
N LEU A 157 -13.44 -2.09 -9.39
CA LEU A 157 -13.39 -1.93 -7.94
C LEU A 157 -14.10 -0.66 -7.47
N GLU A 158 -14.07 0.38 -8.30
CA GLU A 158 -14.69 1.67 -8.03
C GLU A 158 -16.22 1.58 -8.04
N ASP A 159 -16.79 0.85 -9.01
CA ASP A 159 -18.24 0.60 -9.08
C ASP A 159 -18.74 -0.21 -7.88
N ARG A 160 -17.97 -1.23 -7.47
CA ARG A 160 -18.31 -2.06 -6.29
C ARG A 160 -18.28 -1.28 -4.98
N LEU A 161 -17.34 -0.36 -4.83
CA LEU A 161 -17.21 0.47 -3.63
C LEU A 161 -18.31 1.54 -3.56
N GLN A 162 -18.78 2.05 -4.71
CA GLN A 162 -19.90 2.97 -4.75
C GLN A 162 -21.23 2.30 -4.37
N GLN A 163 -21.41 1.02 -4.71
CA GLN A 163 -22.62 0.25 -4.36
C GLN A 163 -22.66 -0.16 -2.86
N GLY A 164 -21.51 -0.26 -2.20
CA GLY A 164 -21.38 -0.77 -0.83
C GLY A 164 -21.72 0.21 0.31
N GLY A 165 -22.18 1.44 0.05
CA GLY A 165 -22.65 2.39 1.07
C GLY A 165 -21.62 2.92 2.08
N ALA A 166 -20.36 2.44 2.05
CA ALA A 166 -19.25 2.88 2.90
C ALA A 166 -18.44 4.04 2.26
N ALA A 167 -19.11 4.89 1.50
CA ALA A 167 -18.53 5.72 0.45
C ALA A 167 -17.57 6.84 0.93
N THR A 168 -17.59 7.27 2.19
CA THR A 168 -16.89 8.51 2.55
C THR A 168 -15.48 8.33 3.12
N LEU A 169 -15.22 7.29 3.90
CA LEU A 169 -13.87 7.04 4.43
C LEU A 169 -13.03 6.21 3.44
N GLN A 170 -13.63 5.22 2.82
CA GLN A 170 -12.95 4.30 1.91
C GLN A 170 -12.56 4.96 0.58
N SER A 171 -13.35 5.93 0.09
CA SER A 171 -13.02 6.75 -1.07
C SER A 171 -11.77 7.63 -0.84
N ARG A 172 -11.61 8.18 0.38
CA ARG A 172 -10.42 8.96 0.76
C ARG A 172 -9.15 8.10 0.77
N TRP A 173 -9.23 6.86 1.27
CA TRP A 173 -8.11 5.92 1.25
C TRP A 173 -7.73 5.48 -0.16
N LEU A 174 -8.71 5.32 -1.05
CA LEU A 174 -8.47 5.02 -2.47
C LEU A 174 -7.78 6.18 -3.19
N GLN A 175 -8.22 7.41 -2.96
CA GLN A 175 -7.58 8.60 -3.52
C GLN A 175 -6.13 8.77 -3.03
N LEU A 176 -5.87 8.51 -1.73
CA LEU A 176 -4.52 8.50 -1.20
C LEU A 176 -3.67 7.37 -1.82
N GLY A 177 -4.25 6.19 -2.06
CA GLY A 177 -3.61 5.09 -2.77
C GLY A 177 -3.24 5.46 -4.20
N GLN A 178 -4.15 6.08 -4.94
CA GLN A 178 -3.93 6.52 -6.31
C GLN A 178 -2.87 7.63 -6.40
N ALA A 179 -2.88 8.58 -5.45
CA ALA A 179 -1.85 9.61 -5.35
C ALA A 179 -0.47 9.01 -5.00
N SER A 180 -0.42 8.02 -4.11
CA SER A 180 0.82 7.32 -3.76
C SER A 180 1.38 6.51 -4.93
N ASP A 181 0.51 5.87 -5.72
CA ASP A 181 0.91 5.13 -6.93
C ASP A 181 1.46 6.08 -8.01
N TRP A 182 0.83 7.25 -8.18
CA TRP A 182 1.33 8.30 -9.07
C TRP A 182 2.72 8.82 -8.62
N LEU A 183 2.88 9.10 -7.32
CA LEU A 183 4.15 9.55 -6.75
C LEU A 183 5.24 8.48 -6.90
N ARG A 184 4.91 7.21 -6.62
CA ARG A 184 5.84 6.08 -6.79
C ARG A 184 6.25 5.90 -8.25
N ARG A 185 5.30 6.03 -9.17
CA ARG A 185 5.60 5.97 -10.60
C ARG A 185 6.49 7.12 -11.03
N GLY A 186 6.16 8.37 -10.63
CA GLY A 186 6.99 9.53 -10.89
C GLY A 186 8.41 9.38 -10.33
N TRP A 187 8.53 8.81 -9.13
CA TRP A 187 9.83 8.47 -8.54
C TRP A 187 10.58 7.40 -9.36
N ASN A 188 9.91 6.32 -9.72
CA ASN A 188 10.53 5.28 -10.54
C ASN A 188 10.93 5.81 -11.91
N ASP A 189 10.08 6.61 -12.55
CA ASP A 189 10.38 7.23 -13.84
C ASP A 189 11.54 8.24 -13.71
N LEU A 190 11.63 8.94 -12.58
CA LEU A 190 12.74 9.86 -12.33
C LEU A 190 14.06 9.11 -12.05
N VAL A 191 14.01 8.03 -11.24
CA VAL A 191 15.22 7.35 -10.76
C VAL A 191 15.67 6.24 -11.71
N LEU A 192 14.73 5.42 -12.22
CA LEU A 192 15.09 4.25 -13.06
C LEU A 192 15.28 4.59 -14.53
N SER A 193 14.63 5.65 -15.03
CA SER A 193 14.80 6.12 -16.41
C SER A 193 15.72 7.36 -16.51
N PHE A 194 16.49 7.65 -15.45
CA PHE A 194 17.43 8.75 -15.40
C PHE A 194 18.69 8.36 -16.18
N ASP A 195 18.67 8.62 -17.48
CA ASP A 195 19.82 8.47 -18.36
C ASP A 195 20.50 9.82 -18.65
N ALA A 196 21.68 9.77 -19.25
CA ALA A 196 22.46 10.96 -19.58
C ALA A 196 21.71 11.96 -20.47
N ASN A 197 20.81 11.50 -21.34
CA ASN A 197 20.03 12.35 -22.23
C ASN A 197 18.93 13.12 -21.48
N ARG A 198 18.25 12.48 -20.54
CA ARG A 198 17.26 13.15 -19.67
C ARG A 198 17.91 14.14 -18.72
N GLN A 199 19.10 13.82 -18.21
CA GLN A 199 19.88 14.74 -17.39
C GLN A 199 20.17 16.04 -18.14
N GLN A 200 20.62 15.96 -19.41
CA GLN A 200 20.86 17.12 -20.25
C GLN A 200 19.59 17.92 -20.54
N GLN A 201 18.46 17.24 -20.80
CA GLN A 201 17.18 17.91 -21.07
C GLN A 201 16.65 18.69 -19.86
N MET A 202 16.86 18.19 -18.64
CA MET A 202 16.46 18.89 -17.40
C MET A 202 17.30 20.13 -17.12
N LEU A 203 18.54 20.15 -17.55
CA LEU A 203 19.48 21.24 -17.29
C LEU A 203 19.48 22.32 -18.36
N ARG A 204 18.99 22.02 -19.57
CA ARG A 204 18.83 23.00 -20.67
C ARG A 204 18.07 24.27 -20.30
N PRO A 205 16.91 24.21 -19.55
CA PRO A 205 16.19 25.43 -19.16
C PRO A 205 17.00 26.35 -18.24
N LEU A 206 18.03 25.80 -17.57
CA LEU A 206 18.94 26.53 -16.69
C LEU A 206 20.17 27.07 -17.42
N GLY A 207 20.24 26.92 -18.78
CA GLY A 207 21.37 27.34 -19.58
C GLY A 207 22.61 26.46 -19.44
N ILE A 208 22.45 25.22 -18.97
CA ILE A 208 23.55 24.28 -18.75
C ILE A 208 23.48 23.20 -19.84
N ASP A 209 24.21 23.38 -20.93
CA ASP A 209 24.23 22.44 -22.05
C ASP A 209 25.13 21.22 -21.81
N THR A 210 26.20 21.38 -21.01
CA THR A 210 27.12 20.29 -20.63
C THR A 210 27.61 20.53 -19.19
N LEU A 211 27.43 19.57 -18.30
CA LEU A 211 28.06 19.62 -16.98
C LEU A 211 29.37 18.84 -17.04
N GLU A 212 30.45 19.52 -16.81
CA GLU A 212 31.71 18.85 -16.48
C GLU A 212 31.60 18.12 -15.14
N PRO A 213 32.30 16.99 -14.96
CA PRO A 213 32.27 16.25 -13.67
C PRO A 213 32.62 17.13 -12.46
N SER A 214 33.47 18.11 -12.63
CA SER A 214 33.86 19.11 -11.62
C SER A 214 32.68 19.97 -11.15
N GLN A 215 31.80 20.37 -12.07
CA GLN A 215 30.61 21.17 -11.77
C GLN A 215 29.55 20.35 -11.05
N LEU A 216 29.38 19.08 -11.43
CA LEU A 216 28.49 18.14 -10.72
C LEU A 216 28.93 17.92 -9.28
N ILE A 217 30.27 17.74 -9.08
CA ILE A 217 30.84 17.60 -7.73
C ILE A 217 30.59 18.87 -6.91
N ALA A 218 30.78 20.05 -7.52
CA ALA A 218 30.56 21.32 -6.85
C ALA A 218 29.08 21.50 -6.44
N VAL A 219 28.14 21.26 -7.34
CA VAL A 219 26.69 21.34 -7.04
C VAL A 219 26.30 20.35 -5.94
N PHE A 220 26.77 19.09 -6.03
CA PHE A 220 26.50 18.08 -4.99
C PHE A 220 27.09 18.49 -3.65
N THR A 221 28.31 19.02 -3.63
CA THR A 221 28.98 19.48 -2.41
C THR A 221 28.21 20.64 -1.75
N VAL A 222 27.77 21.63 -2.55
CA VAL A 222 26.96 22.75 -2.04
C VAL A 222 25.64 22.25 -1.45
N PHE A 223 24.96 21.34 -2.15
CA PHE A 223 23.71 20.76 -1.65
C PHE A 223 23.91 19.94 -0.38
N ALA A 224 24.97 19.14 -0.31
CA ALA A 224 25.32 18.36 0.88
C ALA A 224 25.63 19.27 2.07
N LEU A 225 26.42 20.34 1.87
CA LEU A 225 26.72 21.31 2.92
C LEU A 225 25.48 22.08 3.38
N ALA A 226 24.59 22.46 2.44
CA ALA A 226 23.33 23.12 2.77
C ALA A 226 22.43 22.20 3.62
N THR A 227 22.35 20.90 3.25
CA THR A 227 21.56 19.90 3.98
C THR A 227 22.14 19.64 5.37
N LEU A 228 23.46 19.52 5.49
CA LEU A 228 24.14 19.38 6.78
C LEU A 228 23.97 20.63 7.66
N GLY A 229 24.06 21.81 7.07
CA GLY A 229 23.81 23.09 7.76
C GLY A 229 22.37 23.19 8.25
N TRP A 230 21.41 22.81 7.42
CA TRP A 230 19.99 22.73 7.79
C TRP A 230 19.75 21.74 8.94
N MET A 231 20.35 20.56 8.88
CA MET A 231 20.23 19.53 9.89
C MET A 231 20.88 19.96 11.22
N ALA A 232 22.07 20.58 11.15
CA ALA A 232 22.73 21.18 12.32
C ALA A 232 21.88 22.31 12.94
N TRP A 233 21.25 23.13 12.10
CA TRP A 233 20.35 24.18 12.55
C TRP A 233 19.06 23.60 13.21
N LEU A 234 18.48 22.54 12.66
CA LEU A 234 17.36 21.83 13.28
C LEU A 234 17.75 21.22 14.63
N LEU A 235 18.91 20.58 14.71
CA LEU A 235 19.45 20.01 15.95
C LEU A 235 19.82 21.12 16.99
N SER A 236 20.32 22.25 16.52
CA SER A 236 20.61 23.40 17.41
C SER A 236 19.34 24.08 17.94
N ARG A 237 18.22 23.92 17.26
CA ARG A 237 16.89 24.26 17.76
C ARG A 237 16.42 23.31 18.87
N GLY A 238 17.35 22.49 19.43
CA GLY A 238 17.12 21.48 20.44
C GLY A 238 15.99 21.81 21.39
N GLU A 239 15.33 20.83 21.93
CA GLU A 239 14.17 20.91 22.81
C GLU A 239 14.21 22.15 23.72
N ARG A 240 13.59 23.24 23.25
CA ARG A 240 13.34 24.37 24.14
C ARG A 240 12.39 23.83 25.18
N GLU A 241 12.93 23.65 26.39
CA GLU A 241 12.14 23.30 27.56
C GLU A 241 10.81 24.07 27.54
N ARG A 242 9.73 23.37 27.32
CA ARG A 242 8.40 23.98 27.16
C ARG A 242 7.81 24.37 28.51
N ASP A 243 8.21 23.67 29.57
CA ASP A 243 7.73 23.95 30.93
C ASP A 243 8.28 25.28 31.45
N PRO A 244 7.43 26.27 31.70
CA PRO A 244 7.86 27.59 32.22
C PRO A 244 8.51 27.49 33.61
N LEU A 245 8.12 26.52 34.45
CA LEU A 245 8.67 26.31 35.78
C LEU A 245 10.09 25.76 35.70
N LEU A 246 10.34 24.75 34.86
CA LEU A 246 11.68 24.20 34.63
C LEU A 246 12.62 25.25 34.01
N ARG A 247 12.12 26.04 33.07
CA ARG A 247 12.90 27.15 32.49
C ARG A 247 13.34 28.19 33.55
N ALA A 248 12.43 28.55 34.45
CA ALA A 248 12.74 29.49 35.51
C ALA A 248 13.76 28.88 36.51
N TRP A 249 13.57 27.61 36.86
CA TRP A 249 14.46 26.86 37.74
C TRP A 249 15.86 26.71 37.13
N HIS A 250 15.98 26.30 35.86
CA HIS A 250 17.29 26.22 35.21
C HIS A 250 17.98 27.56 35.04
N ARG A 251 17.22 28.65 34.87
CA ARG A 251 17.80 30.01 34.88
C ARG A 251 18.37 30.37 36.24
N LEU A 252 17.66 30.00 37.28
CA LEU A 252 18.16 30.20 38.67
C LEU A 252 19.43 29.40 38.89
N GLY A 253 19.47 28.11 38.52
CA GLY A 253 20.66 27.28 38.61
C GLY A 253 21.88 27.88 37.88
N ARG A 254 21.67 28.45 36.68
CA ARG A 254 22.74 29.12 35.93
C ARG A 254 23.29 30.38 36.62
N ARG A 255 22.48 31.10 37.42
CA ARG A 255 22.95 32.24 38.18
C ARG A 255 23.90 31.80 39.31
N TYR A 256 23.57 30.71 40.00
CA TYR A 256 24.43 30.13 41.02
C TYR A 256 25.68 29.45 40.44
N ALA A 257 25.58 28.84 39.24
CA ALA A 257 26.71 28.25 38.54
C ALA A 257 27.81 29.28 38.24
N ARG A 258 27.44 30.54 37.94
CA ARG A 258 28.41 31.65 37.73
C ARG A 258 29.16 32.03 38.99
N LEU A 259 28.67 31.62 40.15
CA LEU A 259 29.30 31.83 41.47
C LEU A 259 30.04 30.59 41.97
N GLY A 260 30.25 29.58 41.10
CA GLY A 260 30.88 28.32 41.47
C GLY A 260 29.97 27.34 42.21
N LEU A 261 28.66 27.65 42.36
CA LEU A 261 27.69 26.88 43.12
C LEU A 261 26.72 26.12 42.16
N ALA A 262 27.26 25.58 41.10
CA ALA A 262 26.49 24.81 40.12
C ALA A 262 25.77 23.61 40.76
N ARG A 263 24.58 23.28 40.25
CA ARG A 263 23.86 22.07 40.61
C ARG A 263 24.35 20.94 39.71
N ASP A 264 24.67 19.78 40.26
CA ASP A 264 24.89 18.57 39.48
C ASP A 264 23.57 18.11 38.85
N SER A 265 23.66 17.49 37.69
CA SER A 265 22.50 16.97 36.96
C SER A 265 21.69 15.96 37.77
N ALA A 266 22.34 15.14 38.56
CA ALA A 266 21.74 14.12 39.44
C ALA A 266 21.39 14.65 40.84
N GLU A 267 21.78 15.88 41.21
CA GLU A 267 21.57 16.43 42.55
C GLU A 267 20.12 16.89 42.74
N PRO A 268 19.36 16.36 43.73
CA PRO A 268 18.02 16.81 44.07
C PRO A 268 17.99 18.31 44.43
N ALA A 269 16.91 19.01 44.00
CA ALA A 269 16.76 20.46 44.20
C ALA A 269 16.92 20.88 45.67
N GLY A 270 16.35 20.12 46.60
CA GLY A 270 16.46 20.42 48.04
C GLY A 270 17.87 20.24 48.59
N ARG A 271 18.60 19.19 48.16
CA ARG A 271 20.00 18.98 48.56
C ARG A 271 20.92 20.08 48.04
N TRP A 272 20.73 20.43 46.77
CA TRP A 272 21.45 21.54 46.18
C TRP A 272 21.26 22.85 46.97
N ALA A 273 20.02 23.20 47.29
CA ALA A 273 19.71 24.41 48.06
C ALA A 273 20.33 24.38 49.45
N GLN A 274 20.34 23.23 50.15
CA GLN A 274 21.00 23.05 51.44
C GLN A 274 22.52 23.22 51.34
N ARG A 275 23.17 22.60 50.34
CA ARG A 275 24.60 22.72 50.08
C ARG A 275 24.99 24.17 49.81
N VAL A 276 24.20 24.86 48.98
CA VAL A 276 24.41 26.29 48.70
C VAL A 276 24.27 27.11 49.99
N HIS A 277 23.22 26.83 50.77
CA HIS A 277 22.97 27.56 52.03
C HIS A 277 24.10 27.39 53.08
N GLN A 278 24.71 26.20 53.15
CA GLN A 278 25.88 25.93 54.01
C GLN A 278 27.12 26.71 53.58
N GLN A 279 27.35 26.89 52.31
CA GLN A 279 28.49 27.64 51.78
C GLN A 279 28.22 29.13 51.70
N ARG A 280 26.95 29.50 51.49
CA ARG A 280 26.49 30.88 51.37
C ARG A 280 25.04 30.97 51.86
N PRO A 281 24.81 31.49 53.04
CA PRO A 281 23.49 31.55 53.63
C PRO A 281 22.47 32.29 52.76
N ASP A 282 21.48 31.51 52.24
CA ASP A 282 20.40 32.00 51.38
C ASP A 282 19.09 31.30 51.79
N PRO A 283 18.35 31.79 52.77
CA PRO A 283 17.08 31.18 53.19
C PRO A 283 15.99 31.26 52.11
N ALA A 284 16.06 32.23 51.21
CA ALA A 284 15.12 32.37 50.12
C ALA A 284 15.29 31.24 49.10
N LEU A 285 16.53 30.79 48.83
CA LEU A 285 16.77 29.63 47.94
C LEU A 285 16.19 28.34 48.54
N LEU A 286 16.31 28.14 49.85
CA LEU A 286 15.71 26.97 50.53
C LEU A 286 14.18 26.95 50.37
N SER A 287 13.52 28.09 50.60
CA SER A 287 12.07 28.23 50.42
C SER A 287 11.64 28.01 48.96
N LEU A 288 12.37 28.62 48.00
CA LEU A 288 12.08 28.45 46.58
C LEU A 288 12.27 27.01 46.14
N SER A 289 13.30 26.33 46.60
CA SER A 289 13.56 24.93 46.32
C SER A 289 12.46 24.01 46.85
N SER A 290 12.01 24.24 48.10
CA SER A 290 10.90 23.47 48.68
C SER A 290 9.60 23.66 47.90
N ARG A 291 9.25 24.91 47.58
CA ARG A 291 8.07 25.24 46.76
C ARG A 291 8.16 24.63 45.36
N PHE A 292 9.35 24.62 44.74
CA PHE A 292 9.58 24.00 43.43
C PHE A 292 9.35 22.48 43.51
N VAL A 293 9.86 21.80 44.53
CA VAL A 293 9.69 20.36 44.73
C VAL A 293 8.22 20.02 44.95
N LEU A 294 7.51 20.77 45.80
CA LEU A 294 6.07 20.58 46.03
C LEU A 294 5.25 20.76 44.76
N ALA A 295 5.50 21.81 43.99
CA ALA A 295 4.81 22.08 42.74
C ALA A 295 5.08 21.03 41.67
N ARG A 296 6.31 20.47 41.63
CA ARG A 296 6.73 19.56 40.55
C ARG A 296 6.43 18.08 40.85
N TYR A 297 6.57 17.65 42.09
CA TYR A 297 6.58 16.23 42.46
C TYR A 297 5.49 15.82 43.46
N ALA A 298 4.95 16.74 44.25
CA ALA A 298 3.97 16.39 45.27
C ALA A 298 2.51 16.70 44.88
N GLY A 299 2.27 17.29 43.71
CA GLY A 299 0.91 17.66 43.29
C GLY A 299 0.19 18.65 44.21
N ALA A 300 0.94 19.33 45.11
CA ALA A 300 0.37 20.29 46.04
C ALA A 300 -0.12 21.54 45.30
N ASP A 301 -1.20 22.12 45.77
CA ASP A 301 -1.76 23.36 45.25
C ASP A 301 -0.83 24.55 45.61
N VAL A 302 0.19 24.76 44.78
CA VAL A 302 1.15 25.85 44.91
C VAL A 302 0.79 26.91 43.89
N ASP A 303 0.67 28.18 44.33
CA ASP A 303 0.52 29.30 43.40
C ASP A 303 1.73 29.39 42.47
N LEU A 304 1.60 28.79 41.26
CA LEU A 304 2.62 28.72 40.23
C LEU A 304 3.01 30.12 39.74
N THR A 305 2.08 31.08 39.75
CA THR A 305 2.31 32.46 39.30
C THR A 305 3.26 33.18 40.21
N SER A 306 3.05 33.08 41.53
CA SER A 306 3.93 33.64 42.52
C SER A 306 5.31 32.96 42.51
N LEU A 307 5.34 31.64 42.47
CA LEU A 307 6.59 30.87 42.40
C LEU A 307 7.43 31.22 41.17
N LEU A 308 6.82 31.33 39.99
CA LEU A 308 7.51 31.73 38.76
C LEU A 308 8.10 33.17 38.88
N ARG A 309 7.34 34.07 39.48
CA ARG A 309 7.77 35.44 39.72
C ARG A 309 8.98 35.48 40.65
N ASP A 310 8.91 34.74 41.75
CA ASP A 310 9.96 34.70 42.77
C ASP A 310 11.23 34.04 42.21
N LEU A 311 11.13 32.92 41.50
CA LEU A 311 12.27 32.28 40.82
C LEU A 311 12.95 33.19 39.80
N ARG A 312 12.17 34.01 39.07
CA ARG A 312 12.73 34.97 38.09
C ARG A 312 13.42 36.16 38.76
N ARG A 313 12.88 36.66 39.89
CA ARG A 313 13.39 37.83 40.59
C ARG A 313 14.55 37.51 41.53
N HIS A 314 14.59 36.29 42.08
CA HIS A 314 15.60 35.90 43.03
C HIS A 314 17.01 36.05 42.45
N ARG A 315 17.84 36.76 43.15
CA ARG A 315 19.28 36.93 42.88
C ARG A 315 20.06 36.35 44.06
N PRO A 316 21.14 35.59 43.79
CA PRO A 316 22.02 35.14 44.87
C PRO A 316 22.47 36.33 45.70
N SER A 317 22.44 36.18 47.02
CA SER A 317 22.94 37.24 47.92
C SER A 317 24.39 37.57 47.53
N SER A 318 24.71 38.83 47.36
CA SER A 318 26.10 39.27 47.23
C SER A 318 26.74 39.09 48.63
N GLY A 319 27.46 37.97 48.86
CA GLY A 319 28.12 37.72 50.10
C GLY A 319 29.03 38.86 50.36
N ALA A 320 28.79 39.60 51.46
CA ALA A 320 29.82 40.36 52.07
C ALA A 320 30.89 39.37 52.53
N SER A 321 32.09 39.45 52.01
CA SER A 321 33.25 38.81 52.64
C SER A 321 33.39 39.36 53.99
N PRO A 322 33.73 38.56 55.03
CA PRO A 322 34.09 39.04 56.32
C PRO A 322 35.36 39.89 56.24
#